data_273bc21fd3a0a1c880ab6a30f252074c
#
_entry.id   273bc21fd3a0a1c880ab6a30f252074c
#
_cell.length_a   1.000
_cell.length_b   1.000
_cell.length_c   1.000
_cell.angle_alpha   90.00
_cell.angle_beta   90.00
_cell.angle_gamma   90.00
#
_symmetry.space_group_name_H-M   'P 1'
#
loop_
_entity.id
_entity.type
_entity.pdbx_description
1 polymer ?
#
loop_
_entity_poly.entity_id
_entity_poly.type
_entity_poly.pdbx_seq_one_letter_code
_entity_poly.pdbx_strand_id
1 'polypeptide(L)'
;MRALQAEGVKTIFGYPGGSIMPVYDALFDYTRGEKKCFDHILVRHEQGATHAAEGYARVSGKVGVALVTSGPGVTNTLTGIADAMLDSTPIVVIAGQVPISALGTDAFQEVDLVGVAQPISKWSYQIRHAEDVAWAVSRAFYIARTGRPGPVVLDFAKNAQVEEIDWEPMKVNYVRSYVPYPKLDEKAVREAAELINNAKKPLALVGQGVELGNAQKELKAFLEKADIPAGRTMLGLSALPSNHPLNVGMLGMHGNYAVNLKEQECDVLIAIGMRFSDRVTGNLKTYAKQAKVIHLDIDRSEIDKNVKTDVAVVADCKESLPAITALLKENSHQGWRDSFRELDKKERQKVIEPAIHPKNGPLLMGEVVNVVAELSPDDTILVTDVGQNQLFATRYFKYHHHRSICTSGGLGTMGYGMPAAIGATFAAPERTVCCFMGDGGFQMCIEELGTIMEQKSPVKMIVMNNHYLGNVRQWQDMFWLRRKSFTKMMNPDYSLIAKGYGIAYEAVSDRQDLAAAVKRMLTTDGPFILECQIKEEDNVLPMTPPGMNVNEMMLEI
;
A
#
# COMPACT_ATOMS: atom_id res chain seq x y z
N MET A 1 26.96 -8.96 1.76
CA MET A 1 26.71 -8.26 3.04
C MET A 1 27.21 -6.83 3.05
N ARG A 2 28.47 -6.52 2.77
CA ARG A 2 29.00 -5.14 2.78
C ARG A 2 28.26 -4.19 1.84
N ALA A 3 27.83 -4.64 0.65
CA ALA A 3 27.03 -3.84 -0.28
C ALA A 3 25.66 -3.43 0.31
N LEU A 4 24.96 -4.37 0.95
CA LEU A 4 23.68 -4.09 1.64
C LEU A 4 23.88 -3.15 2.84
N GLN A 5 24.97 -3.31 3.57
CA GLN A 5 25.33 -2.40 4.66
C GLN A 5 25.58 -0.96 4.16
N ALA A 6 26.30 -0.84 3.03
CA ALA A 6 26.55 0.48 2.39
C ALA A 6 25.27 1.18 1.91
N GLU A 7 24.22 0.41 1.54
CA GLU A 7 22.90 0.96 1.19
C GLU A 7 21.99 1.21 2.41
N GLY A 8 22.51 0.96 3.63
CA GLY A 8 21.80 1.26 4.89
C GLY A 8 20.71 0.28 5.25
N VAL A 9 20.73 -0.94 4.69
CA VAL A 9 19.81 -2.02 5.04
C VAL A 9 19.91 -2.32 6.53
N LYS A 10 18.77 -2.58 7.18
CA LYS A 10 18.68 -2.99 8.59
C LYS A 10 17.96 -4.31 8.73
N THR A 11 16.91 -4.53 7.95
CA THR A 11 16.05 -5.70 8.04
C THR A 11 16.00 -6.40 6.68
N ILE A 12 16.11 -7.71 6.70
CA ILE A 12 16.03 -8.61 5.53
C ILE A 12 14.96 -9.65 5.84
N PHE A 13 13.96 -9.77 4.99
CA PHE A 13 12.95 -10.83 5.05
C PHE A 13 13.33 -11.94 4.09
N GLY A 14 13.31 -13.19 4.51
CA GLY A 14 13.78 -14.22 3.59
C GLY A 14 13.56 -15.65 4.03
N TYR A 15 13.83 -16.54 3.08
CA TYR A 15 13.75 -17.99 3.27
C TYR A 15 14.96 -18.64 2.62
N PRO A 16 15.78 -19.45 3.37
CA PRO A 16 17.00 -20.07 2.86
C PRO A 16 16.68 -21.23 1.91
N GLY A 17 17.65 -21.52 1.03
CA GLY A 17 17.63 -22.68 0.15
C GLY A 17 18.99 -22.93 -0.50
N GLY A 18 19.12 -24.01 -1.27
CA GLY A 18 20.41 -24.50 -1.77
C GLY A 18 21.20 -23.51 -2.62
N SER A 19 20.53 -22.73 -3.46
CA SER A 19 21.21 -21.81 -4.40
C SER A 19 21.55 -20.44 -3.80
N ILE A 20 21.12 -20.14 -2.58
CA ILE A 20 21.44 -18.90 -1.86
C ILE A 20 22.25 -19.15 -0.57
N MET A 21 22.60 -20.41 -0.32
CA MET A 21 23.26 -20.82 0.93
C MET A 21 24.56 -20.07 1.21
N PRO A 22 25.46 -19.79 0.25
CA PRO A 22 26.68 -19.05 0.56
C PRO A 22 26.40 -17.61 1.06
N VAL A 23 25.33 -16.99 0.60
CA VAL A 23 24.88 -15.66 1.09
C VAL A 23 24.34 -15.79 2.52
N TYR A 24 23.58 -16.85 2.83
CA TYR A 24 23.10 -17.12 4.19
C TYR A 24 24.23 -17.48 5.16
N ASP A 25 25.25 -18.21 4.70
CA ASP A 25 26.46 -18.48 5.50
C ASP A 25 27.15 -17.15 5.89
N ALA A 26 27.39 -16.29 4.90
CA ALA A 26 27.93 -14.95 5.16
C ALA A 26 27.03 -14.10 6.07
N LEU A 27 25.70 -14.23 5.98
CA LEU A 27 24.73 -13.49 6.78
C LEU A 27 24.81 -13.84 8.28
N PHE A 28 25.28 -15.05 8.61
CA PHE A 28 25.45 -15.52 9.98
C PHE A 28 26.27 -14.54 10.83
N ASP A 29 27.41 -14.08 10.31
CA ASP A 29 28.30 -13.13 11.00
C ASP A 29 27.67 -11.74 11.18
N TYR A 30 26.83 -11.31 10.23
CA TYR A 30 26.22 -9.99 10.21
C TYR A 30 24.89 -9.88 10.97
N THR A 31 24.38 -11.02 11.45
CA THR A 31 23.16 -11.06 12.28
C THR A 31 23.47 -11.33 13.76
N ARG A 32 24.75 -11.60 14.10
CA ARG A 32 25.20 -12.02 15.45
C ARG A 32 26.51 -11.35 15.83
N GLY A 33 26.77 -11.31 17.15
CA GLY A 33 28.04 -10.85 17.70
C GLY A 33 28.39 -9.39 17.37
N GLU A 34 29.66 -9.08 17.33
CA GLU A 34 30.18 -7.72 17.16
C GLU A 34 29.92 -7.12 15.76
N LYS A 35 29.78 -7.98 14.73
CA LYS A 35 29.51 -7.54 13.35
C LYS A 35 28.01 -7.36 13.07
N LYS A 36 27.15 -7.60 14.05
CA LYS A 36 25.69 -7.49 13.84
C LYS A 36 25.31 -6.12 13.30
N CYS A 37 24.71 -6.10 12.11
CA CYS A 37 24.15 -4.89 11.50
C CYS A 37 22.82 -5.13 10.78
N PHE A 38 22.39 -6.39 10.67
CA PHE A 38 21.11 -6.78 10.09
C PHE A 38 20.27 -7.55 11.10
N ASP A 39 18.95 -7.39 10.99
CA ASP A 39 17.97 -8.33 11.47
C ASP A 39 17.48 -9.15 10.28
N HIS A 40 17.58 -10.48 10.38
CA HIS A 40 17.02 -11.39 9.38
C HIS A 40 15.75 -12.01 9.94
N ILE A 41 14.66 -11.87 9.22
CA ILE A 41 13.33 -12.36 9.59
C ILE A 41 13.04 -13.57 8.71
N LEU A 42 13.01 -14.74 9.33
CA LEU A 42 12.66 -15.98 8.66
C LEU A 42 11.14 -16.04 8.48
N VAL A 43 10.68 -15.80 7.27
CA VAL A 43 9.27 -15.95 6.88
C VAL A 43 8.89 -17.42 6.74
N ARG A 44 7.64 -17.72 6.47
CA ARG A 44 7.16 -19.10 6.25
C ARG A 44 6.84 -19.39 4.78
N HIS A 45 6.74 -18.33 3.98
CA HIS A 45 6.56 -18.41 2.53
C HIS A 45 7.27 -17.22 1.85
N GLU A 46 7.84 -17.40 0.68
CA GLU A 46 8.61 -16.34 0.00
C GLU A 46 7.73 -15.19 -0.48
N GLN A 47 6.46 -15.43 -0.77
CA GLN A 47 5.49 -14.36 -1.01
C GLN A 47 5.37 -13.48 0.24
N GLY A 48 5.34 -14.08 1.44
CA GLY A 48 5.38 -13.35 2.71
C GLY A 48 6.61 -12.48 2.86
N ALA A 49 7.80 -12.93 2.37
CA ALA A 49 9.01 -12.10 2.39
C ALA A 49 8.86 -10.81 1.58
N THR A 50 8.26 -10.88 0.39
CA THR A 50 8.05 -9.69 -0.45
C THR A 50 7.01 -8.74 0.14
N HIS A 51 5.88 -9.24 0.64
CA HIS A 51 4.87 -8.39 1.28
C HIS A 51 5.37 -7.78 2.61
N ALA A 52 6.20 -8.50 3.38
CA ALA A 52 6.85 -7.93 4.56
C ALA A 52 7.84 -6.81 4.16
N ALA A 53 8.61 -7.02 3.10
CA ALA A 53 9.48 -5.97 2.55
C ALA A 53 8.67 -4.75 2.06
N GLU A 54 7.49 -4.94 1.49
CA GLU A 54 6.58 -3.85 1.12
C GLU A 54 6.06 -3.09 2.34
N GLY A 55 5.54 -3.79 3.36
CA GLY A 55 5.09 -3.18 4.60
C GLY A 55 6.19 -2.35 5.27
N TYR A 56 7.41 -2.91 5.32
CA TYR A 56 8.59 -2.20 5.79
C TYR A 56 8.88 -0.93 4.99
N ALA A 57 8.85 -1.03 3.65
CA ALA A 57 9.15 0.11 2.78
C ALA A 57 8.12 1.23 2.89
N ARG A 58 6.83 0.91 2.94
CA ARG A 58 5.74 1.89 3.06
C ARG A 58 5.82 2.70 4.35
N VAL A 59 6.10 2.03 5.46
CA VAL A 59 6.16 2.66 6.78
C VAL A 59 7.47 3.42 6.98
N SER A 60 8.61 2.79 6.69
CA SER A 60 9.93 3.40 6.91
C SER A 60 10.33 4.43 5.88
N GLY A 61 9.75 4.39 4.66
CA GLY A 61 10.20 5.17 3.50
C GLY A 61 11.56 4.72 2.93
N LYS A 62 12.06 3.55 3.36
CA LYS A 62 13.30 2.95 2.90
C LYS A 62 13.02 1.80 1.93
N VAL A 63 14.05 1.30 1.27
CA VAL A 63 13.93 0.13 0.40
C VAL A 63 13.78 -1.12 1.26
N GLY A 64 12.72 -1.90 1.01
CA GLY A 64 12.55 -3.23 1.61
C GLY A 64 13.39 -4.27 0.91
N VAL A 65 13.84 -5.30 1.63
CA VAL A 65 14.73 -6.35 1.08
C VAL A 65 14.16 -7.72 1.34
N ALA A 66 13.99 -8.50 0.26
CA ALA A 66 13.67 -9.92 0.31
C ALA A 66 14.85 -10.76 -0.19
N LEU A 67 15.17 -11.86 0.51
CA LEU A 67 16.28 -12.76 0.20
C LEU A 67 15.77 -14.19 0.12
N VAL A 68 15.81 -14.79 -1.08
CA VAL A 68 15.19 -16.09 -1.36
C VAL A 68 16.09 -16.99 -2.21
N THR A 69 15.74 -18.27 -2.32
CA THR A 69 16.46 -19.21 -3.18
C THR A 69 15.91 -19.19 -4.62
N SER A 70 16.53 -19.96 -5.51
CA SER A 70 16.12 -20.15 -6.92
C SER A 70 14.85 -20.99 -7.07
N GLY A 71 14.39 -21.14 -8.30
CA GLY A 71 13.25 -21.99 -8.65
C GLY A 71 11.98 -21.59 -7.93
N PRO A 72 11.35 -22.51 -7.16
CA PRO A 72 10.10 -22.20 -6.46
C PRO A 72 10.26 -21.07 -5.45
N GLY A 73 11.43 -20.89 -4.84
CA GLY A 73 11.66 -19.81 -3.89
C GLY A 73 11.44 -18.44 -4.51
N VAL A 74 12.03 -18.21 -5.68
CA VAL A 74 11.85 -16.92 -6.35
C VAL A 74 10.52 -16.80 -7.12
N THR A 75 10.00 -17.89 -7.70
CA THR A 75 8.68 -17.81 -8.38
C THR A 75 7.55 -17.49 -7.41
N ASN A 76 7.65 -17.91 -6.15
CA ASN A 76 6.72 -17.51 -5.09
C ASN A 76 6.75 -16.00 -4.77
N THR A 77 7.81 -15.27 -5.14
CA THR A 77 7.90 -13.82 -4.91
C THR A 77 7.21 -12.98 -5.99
N LEU A 78 6.86 -13.55 -7.14
CA LEU A 78 6.39 -12.80 -8.31
C LEU A 78 5.13 -11.99 -8.03
N THR A 79 4.19 -12.53 -7.24
CA THR A 79 2.99 -11.80 -6.82
C THR A 79 3.35 -10.53 -6.05
N GLY A 80 4.23 -10.61 -5.06
CA GLY A 80 4.65 -9.42 -4.30
C GLY A 80 5.48 -8.44 -5.12
N ILE A 81 6.30 -8.92 -6.07
CA ILE A 81 7.02 -8.05 -7.02
C ILE A 81 6.01 -7.28 -7.88
N ALA A 82 4.98 -7.95 -8.41
CA ALA A 82 3.94 -7.31 -9.22
C ALA A 82 3.10 -6.31 -8.39
N ASP A 83 2.81 -6.63 -7.13
CA ASP A 83 2.13 -5.73 -6.20
C ASP A 83 2.95 -4.46 -5.94
N ALA A 84 4.22 -4.62 -5.60
CA ALA A 84 5.15 -3.52 -5.40
C ALA A 84 5.29 -2.62 -6.65
N MET A 85 5.25 -3.21 -7.86
CA MET A 85 5.30 -2.44 -9.11
C MET A 85 4.05 -1.60 -9.32
N LEU A 86 2.86 -2.16 -9.10
CA LEU A 86 1.60 -1.44 -9.26
C LEU A 86 1.41 -0.34 -8.21
N ASP A 87 1.90 -0.57 -7.01
CA ASP A 87 1.78 0.37 -5.89
C ASP A 87 3.02 1.25 -5.68
N SER A 88 3.99 1.20 -6.60
CA SER A 88 5.20 2.03 -6.56
C SER A 88 5.98 1.87 -5.25
N THR A 89 6.05 0.65 -4.71
CA THR A 89 6.73 0.35 -3.45
C THR A 89 8.18 -0.07 -3.72
N PRO A 90 9.18 0.62 -3.14
CA PRO A 90 10.58 0.31 -3.39
C PRO A 90 11.00 -0.95 -2.63
N ILE A 91 11.20 -2.06 -3.34
CA ILE A 91 11.79 -3.28 -2.79
C ILE A 91 12.93 -3.80 -3.67
N VAL A 92 13.88 -4.49 -3.08
CA VAL A 92 14.93 -5.25 -3.77
C VAL A 92 14.80 -6.71 -3.39
N VAL A 93 14.52 -7.54 -4.39
CA VAL A 93 14.47 -8.99 -4.23
C VAL A 93 15.80 -9.58 -4.71
N ILE A 94 16.49 -10.28 -3.84
CA ILE A 94 17.74 -10.98 -4.13
C ILE A 94 17.44 -12.47 -4.12
N ALA A 95 17.57 -13.11 -5.27
CA ALA A 95 17.30 -14.51 -5.44
C ALA A 95 18.58 -15.28 -5.79
N GLY A 96 18.78 -16.45 -5.21
CA GLY A 96 19.81 -17.37 -5.65
C GLY A 96 19.51 -17.91 -7.05
N GLN A 97 20.56 -18.32 -7.76
CA GLN A 97 20.46 -18.99 -9.06
C GLN A 97 21.47 -20.15 -9.12
N VAL A 98 21.24 -21.09 -10.01
CA VAL A 98 22.22 -22.12 -10.34
C VAL A 98 23.53 -21.51 -10.84
N PRO A 99 24.68 -22.21 -10.79
CA PRO A 99 25.92 -21.68 -11.33
C PRO A 99 25.79 -21.45 -12.86
N ILE A 100 26.54 -20.50 -13.40
CA ILE A 100 26.48 -20.12 -14.82
C ILE A 100 26.72 -21.30 -15.76
N SER A 101 27.50 -22.31 -15.35
CA SER A 101 27.73 -23.53 -16.12
C SER A 101 26.50 -24.42 -16.28
N ALA A 102 25.48 -24.24 -15.45
CA ALA A 102 24.24 -25.01 -15.47
C ALA A 102 23.05 -24.22 -16.06
N LEU A 103 23.23 -22.92 -16.36
CA LEU A 103 22.17 -22.11 -16.97
C LEU A 103 21.78 -22.62 -18.36
N GLY A 104 20.46 -22.73 -18.60
CA GLY A 104 19.92 -23.22 -19.87
C GLY A 104 19.98 -24.72 -20.05
N THR A 105 20.22 -25.48 -18.98
CA THR A 105 20.30 -26.95 -18.98
C THR A 105 19.12 -27.65 -18.31
N ASP A 106 18.08 -26.89 -17.90
CA ASP A 106 16.97 -27.36 -17.08
C ASP A 106 17.47 -27.97 -15.74
N ALA A 107 18.50 -27.35 -15.17
CA ALA A 107 19.07 -27.77 -13.90
C ALA A 107 18.04 -27.69 -12.77
N PHE A 108 18.24 -28.51 -11.72
CA PHE A 108 17.33 -28.52 -10.56
C PHE A 108 17.15 -27.12 -9.97
N GLN A 109 15.91 -26.68 -9.87
CA GLN A 109 15.50 -25.34 -9.40
C GLN A 109 16.05 -24.17 -10.25
N GLU A 110 16.35 -24.40 -11.52
CA GLU A 110 16.60 -23.34 -12.47
C GLU A 110 15.28 -22.69 -12.93
N VAL A 111 15.29 -21.38 -13.09
CA VAL A 111 14.24 -20.60 -13.75
C VAL A 111 14.86 -19.35 -14.39
N ASP A 112 14.40 -18.96 -15.57
CA ASP A 112 14.76 -17.67 -16.17
C ASP A 112 14.10 -16.52 -15.38
N LEU A 113 14.72 -16.19 -14.26
CA LEU A 113 14.19 -15.15 -13.36
C LEU A 113 14.15 -13.78 -14.03
N VAL A 114 15.19 -13.42 -14.80
CA VAL A 114 15.23 -12.12 -15.49
C VAL A 114 14.07 -12.01 -16.45
N GLY A 115 13.79 -13.06 -17.22
CA GLY A 115 12.68 -13.09 -18.16
C GLY A 115 11.31 -12.97 -17.50
N VAL A 116 11.04 -13.70 -16.41
CA VAL A 116 9.73 -13.66 -15.74
C VAL A 116 9.52 -12.40 -14.89
N ALA A 117 10.59 -11.79 -14.39
CA ALA A 117 10.51 -10.58 -13.57
C ALA A 117 10.49 -9.27 -14.38
N GLN A 118 10.97 -9.29 -15.63
CA GLN A 118 11.11 -8.10 -16.45
C GLN A 118 9.81 -7.27 -16.59
N PRO A 119 8.62 -7.84 -16.86
CA PRO A 119 7.40 -7.07 -17.04
C PRO A 119 6.82 -6.52 -15.72
N ILE A 120 7.26 -7.00 -14.59
CA ILE A 120 6.72 -6.66 -13.25
C ILE A 120 7.74 -5.97 -12.35
N SER A 121 8.88 -5.54 -12.88
CA SER A 121 9.93 -4.84 -12.12
C SER A 121 10.48 -3.65 -12.88
N LYS A 122 11.08 -2.69 -12.17
CA LYS A 122 11.79 -1.55 -12.80
C LYS A 122 13.08 -1.98 -13.46
N TRP A 123 13.72 -2.99 -12.91
CA TRP A 123 14.97 -3.56 -13.42
C TRP A 123 15.16 -4.95 -12.85
N SER A 124 15.61 -5.87 -13.69
CA SER A 124 16.06 -7.20 -13.31
C SER A 124 17.46 -7.44 -13.88
N TYR A 125 18.33 -8.06 -13.09
CA TYR A 125 19.72 -8.29 -13.50
C TYR A 125 20.29 -9.59 -12.93
N GLN A 126 20.97 -10.35 -13.79
CA GLN A 126 21.67 -11.57 -13.37
C GLN A 126 23.14 -11.26 -13.05
N ILE A 127 23.51 -11.41 -11.78
CA ILE A 127 24.88 -11.29 -11.27
C ILE A 127 25.62 -12.58 -11.56
N ARG A 128 26.56 -12.53 -12.52
CA ARG A 128 27.32 -13.70 -12.98
C ARG A 128 28.69 -13.85 -12.36
N HIS A 129 29.29 -12.77 -11.90
CA HIS A 129 30.62 -12.71 -11.27
C HIS A 129 30.58 -11.87 -10.00
N ALA A 130 31.44 -12.19 -9.03
CA ALA A 130 31.50 -11.48 -7.75
C ALA A 130 31.90 -9.99 -7.90
N GLU A 131 32.66 -9.65 -8.92
CA GLU A 131 33.07 -8.28 -9.23
C GLU A 131 31.87 -7.35 -9.54
N ASP A 132 30.77 -7.91 -10.05
CA ASP A 132 29.56 -7.15 -10.36
C ASP A 132 28.70 -6.83 -9.11
N VAL A 133 28.91 -7.52 -8.00
CA VAL A 133 28.01 -7.46 -6.82
C VAL A 133 27.86 -6.05 -6.27
N ALA A 134 28.97 -5.35 -6.06
CA ALA A 134 28.93 -3.99 -5.48
C ALA A 134 28.16 -3.02 -6.36
N TRP A 135 28.40 -3.08 -7.67
CA TRP A 135 27.71 -2.25 -8.66
C TRP A 135 26.24 -2.63 -8.78
N ALA A 136 25.92 -3.92 -8.92
CA ALA A 136 24.55 -4.39 -9.13
C ALA A 136 23.65 -4.05 -7.93
N VAL A 137 24.13 -4.27 -6.70
CA VAL A 137 23.39 -3.92 -5.48
C VAL A 137 23.16 -2.41 -5.40
N SER A 138 24.23 -1.59 -5.55
CA SER A 138 24.06 -0.14 -5.47
C SER A 138 23.12 0.40 -6.55
N ARG A 139 23.20 -0.15 -7.78
CA ARG A 139 22.31 0.21 -8.88
C ARG A 139 20.87 -0.22 -8.60
N ALA A 140 20.65 -1.39 -8.02
CA ALA A 140 19.33 -1.89 -7.65
C ALA A 140 18.64 -0.95 -6.65
N PHE A 141 19.34 -0.56 -5.60
CA PHE A 141 18.82 0.38 -4.61
C PHE A 141 18.57 1.77 -5.19
N TYR A 142 19.47 2.25 -6.04
CA TYR A 142 19.27 3.53 -6.72
C TYR A 142 18.01 3.52 -7.59
N ILE A 143 17.81 2.51 -8.43
CA ILE A 143 16.63 2.38 -9.30
C ILE A 143 15.35 2.18 -8.48
N ALA A 144 15.40 1.36 -7.41
CA ALA A 144 14.23 1.06 -6.61
C ALA A 144 13.64 2.31 -5.93
N ARG A 145 14.50 3.19 -5.39
CA ARG A 145 14.07 4.35 -4.57
C ARG A 145 13.90 5.67 -5.33
N THR A 146 14.41 5.79 -6.57
CA THR A 146 14.42 7.05 -7.31
C THR A 146 13.36 7.11 -8.40
N GLY A 147 12.98 8.33 -8.81
CA GLY A 147 11.86 8.56 -9.72
C GLY A 147 10.57 8.02 -9.10
N ARG A 148 9.68 7.43 -9.91
CA ARG A 148 8.60 6.61 -9.38
C ARG A 148 9.21 5.35 -8.77
N PRO A 149 9.10 5.13 -7.44
CA PRO A 149 9.70 3.96 -6.80
C PRO A 149 9.09 2.64 -7.30
N GLY A 150 9.77 1.54 -7.05
CA GLY A 150 9.27 0.22 -7.43
C GLY A 150 10.29 -0.89 -7.23
N PRO A 151 9.91 -2.15 -7.53
CA PRO A 151 10.73 -3.32 -7.28
C PRO A 151 11.89 -3.45 -8.26
N VAL A 152 12.98 -4.02 -7.76
CA VAL A 152 14.15 -4.47 -8.53
C VAL A 152 14.50 -5.90 -8.13
N VAL A 153 14.89 -6.71 -9.11
CA VAL A 153 15.21 -8.12 -8.90
C VAL A 153 16.65 -8.40 -9.29
N LEU A 154 17.39 -9.01 -8.38
CA LEU A 154 18.75 -9.47 -8.59
C LEU A 154 18.79 -11.01 -8.58
N ASP A 155 19.18 -11.60 -9.71
CA ASP A 155 19.36 -13.02 -9.93
C ASP A 155 20.84 -13.38 -9.69
N PHE A 156 21.15 -14.03 -8.57
CA PHE A 156 22.53 -14.16 -8.09
C PHE A 156 23.07 -15.58 -8.34
N ALA A 157 23.84 -15.74 -9.42
CA ALA A 157 24.45 -17.01 -9.79
C ALA A 157 25.35 -17.58 -8.68
N LYS A 158 25.27 -18.90 -8.42
CA LYS A 158 25.92 -19.56 -7.29
C LYS A 158 27.46 -19.45 -7.33
N ASN A 159 28.08 -19.48 -8.52
CA ASN A 159 29.52 -19.26 -8.64
C ASN A 159 29.92 -17.88 -8.16
N ALA A 160 29.17 -16.83 -8.52
CA ALA A 160 29.45 -15.46 -8.09
C ALA A 160 29.31 -15.25 -6.57
N GLN A 161 28.56 -16.13 -5.88
CA GLN A 161 28.41 -16.08 -4.42
C GLN A 161 29.64 -16.64 -3.67
N VAL A 162 30.51 -17.41 -4.35
CA VAL A 162 31.70 -18.08 -3.75
C VAL A 162 33.01 -17.61 -4.33
N GLU A 163 33.00 -16.78 -5.38
CA GLU A 163 34.19 -16.14 -5.94
C GLU A 163 34.80 -15.17 -4.92
N GLU A 164 36.13 -15.13 -4.84
CA GLU A 164 36.87 -14.19 -4.00
C GLU A 164 37.27 -12.94 -4.78
N ILE A 165 37.06 -11.77 -4.19
CA ILE A 165 37.42 -10.47 -4.78
C ILE A 165 38.01 -9.54 -3.73
N ASP A 166 38.81 -8.59 -4.15
CA ASP A 166 39.16 -7.43 -3.35
C ASP A 166 37.94 -6.49 -3.30
N TRP A 167 37.36 -6.34 -2.11
CA TRP A 167 36.15 -5.53 -1.93
C TRP A 167 36.46 -4.04 -1.98
N GLU A 168 35.79 -3.35 -2.91
CA GLU A 168 35.71 -1.90 -2.92
C GLU A 168 34.23 -1.45 -2.87
N PRO A 169 33.90 -0.42 -2.04
CA PRO A 169 32.56 0.14 -2.02
C PRO A 169 32.28 0.87 -3.33
N MET A 170 31.10 0.62 -3.91
CA MET A 170 30.64 1.31 -5.09
C MET A 170 29.30 2.00 -4.80
N LYS A 171 29.16 3.25 -5.26
CA LYS A 171 27.92 4.01 -5.16
C LYS A 171 27.46 4.46 -6.54
N VAL A 172 26.34 3.89 -6.99
CA VAL A 172 25.68 4.32 -8.22
C VAL A 172 24.73 5.47 -7.90
N ASN A 173 24.93 6.59 -8.57
CA ASN A 173 24.09 7.80 -8.49
C ASN A 173 23.60 8.28 -9.86
N TYR A 174 23.91 7.53 -10.90
CA TYR A 174 23.54 7.82 -12.28
C TYR A 174 23.37 6.51 -13.07
N VAL A 175 22.34 6.46 -13.89
CA VAL A 175 22.13 5.41 -14.89
C VAL A 175 21.83 6.08 -16.23
N ARG A 176 22.58 5.73 -17.27
CA ARG A 176 22.39 6.28 -18.61
C ARG A 176 20.93 6.17 -19.05
N SER A 177 20.39 7.25 -19.60
CA SER A 177 19.00 7.35 -20.08
C SER A 177 17.90 7.20 -19.02
N TYR A 178 18.25 7.19 -17.71
CA TYR A 178 17.30 7.22 -16.62
C TYR A 178 17.34 8.60 -15.94
N VAL A 179 16.21 9.32 -16.03
CA VAL A 179 16.04 10.65 -15.44
C VAL A 179 15.00 10.54 -14.32
N PRO A 180 15.43 10.20 -13.09
CA PRO A 180 14.50 9.96 -11.99
C PRO A 180 13.80 11.23 -11.49
N TYR A 181 14.46 12.37 -11.62
CA TYR A 181 13.94 13.69 -11.21
C TYR A 181 13.93 14.62 -12.41
N PRO A 182 12.80 14.68 -13.16
CA PRO A 182 12.66 15.61 -14.27
C PRO A 182 12.83 17.06 -13.79
N LYS A 183 13.49 17.87 -14.58
CA LYS A 183 13.62 19.29 -14.28
C LYS A 183 12.25 19.98 -14.34
N LEU A 184 11.92 20.72 -13.30
CA LEU A 184 10.67 21.47 -13.22
C LEU A 184 10.52 22.46 -14.39
N ASP A 185 9.40 22.41 -15.09
CA ASP A 185 9.06 23.35 -16.15
C ASP A 185 8.35 24.58 -15.56
N GLU A 186 9.07 25.70 -15.51
CA GLU A 186 8.55 26.97 -15.00
C GLU A 186 7.33 27.50 -15.78
N LYS A 187 7.22 27.17 -17.08
CA LYS A 187 6.04 27.55 -17.88
C LYS A 187 4.82 26.79 -17.40
N ALA A 188 4.93 25.47 -17.24
CA ALA A 188 3.86 24.64 -16.72
C ALA A 188 3.44 25.05 -15.29
N VAL A 189 4.40 25.43 -14.44
CA VAL A 189 4.13 25.96 -13.08
C VAL A 189 3.30 27.23 -13.15
N ARG A 190 3.65 28.20 -14.03
CA ARG A 190 2.86 29.44 -14.21
C ARG A 190 1.47 29.18 -14.74
N GLU A 191 1.34 28.31 -15.75
CA GLU A 191 0.04 27.93 -16.32
C GLU A 191 -0.85 27.23 -15.28
N ALA A 192 -0.30 26.33 -14.47
CA ALA A 192 -1.02 25.69 -13.37
C ALA A 192 -1.50 26.70 -12.33
N ALA A 193 -0.61 27.60 -11.90
CA ALA A 193 -0.96 28.65 -10.93
C ALA A 193 -2.03 29.61 -11.48
N GLU A 194 -1.99 29.97 -12.76
CA GLU A 194 -2.99 30.81 -13.39
C GLU A 194 -4.36 30.14 -13.42
N LEU A 195 -4.45 28.87 -13.81
CA LEU A 195 -5.70 28.12 -13.77
C LEU A 195 -6.28 28.05 -12.36
N ILE A 196 -5.45 27.77 -11.35
CA ILE A 196 -5.89 27.68 -9.95
C ILE A 196 -6.36 29.05 -9.42
N ASN A 197 -5.62 30.10 -9.71
CA ASN A 197 -5.98 31.46 -9.27
C ASN A 197 -7.31 31.97 -9.85
N ASN A 198 -7.74 31.44 -11.01
CA ASN A 198 -8.99 31.81 -11.67
C ASN A 198 -10.12 30.79 -11.40
N ALA A 199 -9.85 29.67 -10.74
CA ALA A 199 -10.83 28.65 -10.44
C ALA A 199 -11.91 29.15 -9.48
N LYS A 200 -13.14 28.72 -9.70
CA LYS A 200 -14.29 28.97 -8.80
C LYS A 200 -14.65 27.73 -7.99
N LYS A 201 -14.34 26.54 -8.53
CA LYS A 201 -14.65 25.24 -7.96
C LYS A 201 -13.44 24.30 -8.07
N PRO A 202 -12.26 24.68 -7.53
CA PRO A 202 -11.10 23.80 -7.60
C PRO A 202 -11.29 22.58 -6.72
N LEU A 203 -10.74 21.42 -7.16
CA LEU A 203 -10.70 20.19 -6.38
C LEU A 203 -9.36 19.52 -6.56
N ALA A 204 -8.66 19.25 -5.45
CA ALA A 204 -7.43 18.48 -5.44
C ALA A 204 -7.71 16.98 -5.25
N LEU A 205 -7.06 16.14 -6.04
CA LEU A 205 -7.05 14.69 -5.90
C LEU A 205 -5.66 14.26 -5.44
N VAL A 206 -5.56 13.82 -4.18
CA VAL A 206 -4.29 13.53 -3.51
C VAL A 206 -3.99 12.04 -3.57
N GLY A 207 -2.92 11.68 -4.26
CA GLY A 207 -2.44 10.31 -4.38
C GLY A 207 -1.24 10.00 -3.49
N GLN A 208 -0.76 8.76 -3.62
CA GLN A 208 0.39 8.25 -2.88
C GLN A 208 1.71 9.00 -3.19
N GLY A 209 1.81 9.63 -4.37
CA GLY A 209 3.00 10.37 -4.76
C GLY A 209 3.41 11.46 -3.75
N VAL A 210 2.45 12.02 -3.02
CA VAL A 210 2.72 12.97 -1.92
C VAL A 210 3.45 12.29 -0.76
N GLU A 211 3.06 11.06 -0.41
CA GLU A 211 3.74 10.26 0.63
C GLU A 211 5.13 9.82 0.18
N LEU A 212 5.25 9.35 -1.06
CA LEU A 212 6.51 8.91 -1.63
C LEU A 212 7.53 10.05 -1.74
N GLY A 213 7.07 11.24 -2.13
CA GLY A 213 7.89 12.46 -2.20
C GLY A 213 8.12 13.16 -0.83
N ASN A 214 7.53 12.65 0.28
CA ASN A 214 7.54 13.30 1.60
C ASN A 214 7.10 14.78 1.52
N ALA A 215 6.03 15.05 0.76
CA ALA A 215 5.55 16.38 0.40
C ALA A 215 4.29 16.83 1.18
N GLN A 216 4.01 16.23 2.34
CA GLN A 216 2.78 16.50 3.11
C GLN A 216 2.71 17.94 3.62
N LYS A 217 3.84 18.54 4.02
CA LYS A 217 3.91 19.94 4.45
C LYS A 217 3.64 20.89 3.29
N GLU A 218 4.20 20.58 2.14
CA GLU A 218 4.03 21.34 0.90
C GLU A 218 2.60 21.23 0.39
N LEU A 219 2.00 20.04 0.46
CA LEU A 219 0.58 19.83 0.14
C LEU A 219 -0.31 20.70 1.04
N LYS A 220 -0.10 20.65 2.35
CA LYS A 220 -0.88 21.45 3.31
C LYS A 220 -0.81 22.93 2.97
N ALA A 221 0.38 23.49 2.79
CA ALA A 221 0.59 24.90 2.44
C ALA A 221 -0.08 25.26 1.11
N PHE A 222 -0.01 24.37 0.12
CA PHE A 222 -0.66 24.53 -1.18
C PHE A 222 -2.19 24.62 -1.05
N LEU A 223 -2.81 23.68 -0.33
CA LEU A 223 -4.25 23.63 -0.14
C LEU A 223 -4.77 24.82 0.65
N GLU A 224 -4.09 25.16 1.75
CA GLU A 224 -4.50 26.24 2.65
C GLU A 224 -4.41 27.62 1.99
N LYS A 225 -3.36 27.88 1.18
CA LYS A 225 -3.18 29.20 0.54
C LYS A 225 -4.30 29.56 -0.41
N ALA A 226 -4.79 28.60 -1.18
CA ALA A 226 -5.86 28.84 -2.16
C ALA A 226 -7.22 28.24 -1.74
N ASP A 227 -7.37 27.78 -0.50
CA ASP A 227 -8.60 27.22 0.07
C ASP A 227 -9.21 26.10 -0.80
N ILE A 228 -8.36 25.12 -1.20
CA ILE A 228 -8.73 24.05 -2.12
C ILE A 228 -9.18 22.81 -1.34
N PRO A 229 -10.43 22.34 -1.47
CA PRO A 229 -10.84 21.06 -0.93
C PRO A 229 -10.09 19.90 -1.61
N ALA A 230 -9.76 18.86 -0.82
CA ALA A 230 -8.92 17.75 -1.27
C ALA A 230 -9.55 16.40 -0.96
N GLY A 231 -9.79 15.60 -2.00
CA GLY A 231 -10.11 14.19 -1.90
C GLY A 231 -8.83 13.34 -1.96
N ARG A 232 -8.81 12.21 -1.27
CA ARG A 232 -7.64 11.33 -1.18
C ARG A 232 -7.93 9.99 -1.85
N THR A 233 -6.99 9.49 -2.65
CA THR A 233 -7.06 8.11 -3.13
C THR A 233 -6.80 7.13 -1.96
N MET A 234 -7.16 5.85 -2.11
CA MET A 234 -6.92 4.83 -1.08
C MET A 234 -5.45 4.82 -0.62
N LEU A 235 -4.49 4.86 -1.54
CA LEU A 235 -3.06 4.89 -1.21
C LEU A 235 -2.56 6.28 -0.74
N GLY A 236 -3.34 7.32 -0.91
CA GLY A 236 -3.03 8.68 -0.46
C GLY A 236 -3.71 9.07 0.86
N LEU A 237 -4.39 8.13 1.55
CA LEU A 237 -5.21 8.44 2.74
C LEU A 237 -4.43 9.07 3.89
N SER A 238 -3.17 8.72 4.09
CA SER A 238 -2.34 9.31 5.15
C SER A 238 -1.56 10.57 4.73
N ALA A 239 -1.67 11.00 3.46
CA ALA A 239 -1.00 12.22 2.97
C ALA A 239 -1.58 13.52 3.55
N LEU A 240 -2.85 13.48 3.96
CA LEU A 240 -3.54 14.61 4.61
C LEU A 240 -4.33 14.07 5.82
N PRO A 241 -4.19 14.67 7.02
CA PRO A 241 -4.91 14.22 8.20
C PRO A 241 -6.42 14.14 8.00
N SER A 242 -7.06 13.14 8.61
CA SER A 242 -8.52 12.94 8.49
C SER A 242 -9.34 14.12 9.03
N ASN A 243 -8.82 14.83 10.02
CA ASN A 243 -9.46 15.99 10.64
C ASN A 243 -9.09 17.34 9.97
N HIS A 244 -8.32 17.33 8.88
CA HIS A 244 -7.96 18.57 8.20
C HIS A 244 -9.21 19.23 7.59
N PRO A 245 -9.44 20.56 7.76
CA PRO A 245 -10.69 21.23 7.34
C PRO A 245 -10.92 21.20 5.81
N LEU A 246 -9.87 21.02 5.01
CA LEU A 246 -9.96 20.90 3.56
C LEU A 246 -10.04 19.45 3.07
N ASN A 247 -9.98 18.45 3.97
CA ASN A 247 -10.20 17.06 3.60
C ASN A 247 -11.69 16.80 3.36
N VAL A 248 -12.03 16.37 2.15
CA VAL A 248 -13.42 16.06 1.73
C VAL A 248 -13.65 14.57 1.50
N GLY A 249 -12.76 13.70 2.01
CA GLY A 249 -12.95 12.25 2.04
C GLY A 249 -12.12 11.46 1.06
N MET A 250 -12.47 10.20 0.88
CA MET A 250 -11.83 9.25 -0.01
C MET A 250 -12.50 9.26 -1.39
N LEU A 251 -11.69 9.16 -2.44
CA LEU A 251 -12.10 9.09 -3.84
C LEU A 251 -12.39 7.65 -4.29
N GLY A 252 -13.15 7.51 -5.35
CA GLY A 252 -13.26 6.28 -6.14
C GLY A 252 -14.50 5.44 -5.86
N MET A 253 -14.53 4.24 -6.41
CA MET A 253 -15.69 3.33 -6.44
C MET A 253 -16.39 3.16 -5.10
N HIS A 254 -15.64 3.06 -4.01
CA HIS A 254 -16.13 2.99 -2.64
C HIS A 254 -15.75 4.24 -1.82
N GLY A 255 -15.50 5.35 -2.51
CA GLY A 255 -15.20 6.64 -1.90
C GLY A 255 -16.38 7.30 -1.21
N ASN A 256 -16.17 8.51 -0.70
CA ASN A 256 -17.24 9.30 -0.11
C ASN A 256 -18.16 9.89 -1.19
N TYR A 257 -19.44 9.96 -0.87
CA TYR A 257 -20.49 10.40 -1.81
C TYR A 257 -20.27 11.82 -2.32
N ALA A 258 -19.97 12.75 -1.41
CA ALA A 258 -19.81 14.15 -1.78
C ALA A 258 -18.66 14.37 -2.76
N VAL A 259 -17.46 13.88 -2.45
CA VAL A 259 -16.29 14.14 -3.27
C VAL A 259 -16.42 13.54 -4.67
N ASN A 260 -16.96 12.33 -4.81
CA ASN A 260 -17.17 11.70 -6.11
C ASN A 260 -18.20 12.46 -6.99
N LEU A 261 -19.25 13.01 -6.39
CA LEU A 261 -20.18 13.86 -7.13
C LEU A 261 -19.50 15.18 -7.56
N LYS A 262 -18.71 15.77 -6.66
CA LYS A 262 -18.05 17.05 -6.90
C LYS A 262 -16.90 16.98 -7.90
N GLU A 263 -16.31 15.81 -8.16
CA GLU A 263 -15.38 15.60 -9.28
C GLU A 263 -16.02 15.94 -10.63
N GLN A 264 -17.34 15.73 -10.79
CA GLN A 264 -18.08 16.04 -12.01
C GLN A 264 -18.66 17.47 -12.04
N GLU A 265 -18.42 18.26 -10.98
CA GLU A 265 -18.87 19.65 -10.90
C GLU A 265 -17.73 20.68 -10.82
N CYS A 266 -16.50 20.22 -10.50
CA CYS A 266 -15.35 21.10 -10.40
C CYS A 266 -15.01 21.75 -11.77
N ASP A 267 -14.45 22.95 -11.74
CA ASP A 267 -13.96 23.64 -12.94
C ASP A 267 -12.45 23.45 -13.16
N VAL A 268 -11.70 23.21 -12.10
CA VAL A 268 -10.29 22.84 -12.12
C VAL A 268 -10.06 21.61 -11.25
N LEU A 269 -9.55 20.52 -11.85
CA LEU A 269 -9.22 19.28 -11.20
C LEU A 269 -7.71 19.17 -11.12
N ILE A 270 -7.16 19.04 -9.90
CA ILE A 270 -5.73 19.05 -9.63
C ILE A 270 -5.33 17.69 -9.13
N ALA A 271 -4.79 16.83 -10.00
CA ALA A 271 -4.30 15.51 -9.65
C ALA A 271 -2.85 15.61 -9.16
N ILE A 272 -2.58 15.14 -7.94
CA ILE A 272 -1.28 15.28 -7.28
C ILE A 272 -0.75 13.90 -6.93
N GLY A 273 0.26 13.42 -7.68
CA GLY A 273 0.89 12.12 -7.45
C GLY A 273 -0.10 10.94 -7.48
N MET A 274 -1.00 10.92 -8.48
CA MET A 274 -1.99 9.87 -8.67
C MET A 274 -2.16 9.53 -10.15
N ARG A 275 -2.42 8.26 -10.47
CA ARG A 275 -2.39 7.72 -11.84
C ARG A 275 -3.73 7.60 -12.56
N PHE A 276 -4.80 8.18 -12.05
CA PHE A 276 -6.15 8.04 -12.61
C PHE A 276 -6.56 6.58 -12.89
N SER A 277 -6.47 5.73 -11.85
CA SER A 277 -6.90 4.33 -11.99
C SER A 277 -8.40 4.20 -12.23
N ASP A 278 -8.82 3.08 -12.84
CA ASP A 278 -10.22 2.76 -13.11
C ASP A 278 -11.11 2.78 -11.84
N ARG A 279 -10.52 2.45 -10.69
CA ARG A 279 -11.21 2.49 -9.38
C ARG A 279 -11.53 3.90 -8.91
N VAL A 280 -10.80 4.91 -9.41
CA VAL A 280 -11.06 6.33 -9.12
C VAL A 280 -11.93 6.96 -10.19
N THR A 281 -11.65 6.70 -11.47
CA THR A 281 -12.28 7.42 -12.57
C THR A 281 -13.65 6.87 -13.00
N GLY A 282 -13.91 5.59 -12.73
CA GLY A 282 -15.06 4.93 -13.34
C GLY A 282 -15.02 5.03 -14.87
N ASN A 283 -16.11 5.49 -15.48
CA ASN A 283 -16.22 5.63 -16.94
C ASN A 283 -15.37 6.78 -17.49
N LEU A 284 -14.24 6.49 -18.08
CA LEU A 284 -13.30 7.47 -18.66
C LEU A 284 -13.92 8.35 -19.77
N LYS A 285 -14.97 7.89 -20.46
CA LYS A 285 -15.62 8.67 -21.53
C LYS A 285 -16.30 9.93 -21.00
N THR A 286 -16.69 9.92 -19.74
CA THR A 286 -17.45 11.02 -19.11
C THR A 286 -16.72 11.65 -17.95
N TYR A 287 -15.61 11.08 -17.49
CA TYR A 287 -14.88 11.54 -16.31
C TYR A 287 -14.30 12.95 -16.51
N ALA A 288 -14.65 13.87 -15.61
CA ALA A 288 -14.13 15.24 -15.48
C ALA A 288 -14.08 16.07 -16.79
N LYS A 289 -15.00 15.85 -17.73
CA LYS A 289 -15.00 16.54 -19.04
C LYS A 289 -15.29 18.04 -18.95
N GLN A 290 -15.91 18.50 -17.88
CA GLN A 290 -16.21 19.90 -17.60
C GLN A 290 -15.02 20.66 -17.01
N ALA A 291 -14.04 19.97 -16.45
CA ALA A 291 -12.92 20.56 -15.72
C ALA A 291 -11.68 20.76 -16.60
N LYS A 292 -10.88 21.77 -16.27
CA LYS A 292 -9.50 21.87 -16.67
C LYS A 292 -8.66 20.96 -15.76
N VAL A 293 -7.87 20.06 -16.33
CA VAL A 293 -7.10 19.08 -15.60
C VAL A 293 -5.64 19.51 -15.49
N ILE A 294 -5.17 19.67 -14.25
CA ILE A 294 -3.75 19.85 -13.92
C ILE A 294 -3.25 18.52 -13.34
N HIS A 295 -2.18 17.97 -13.91
CA HIS A 295 -1.61 16.70 -13.43
C HIS A 295 -0.16 16.91 -13.00
N LEU A 296 0.08 16.76 -11.68
CA LEU A 296 1.41 16.78 -11.07
C LEU A 296 1.84 15.32 -10.84
N ASP A 297 2.82 14.86 -11.57
CA ASP A 297 3.36 13.51 -11.39
C ASP A 297 4.86 13.48 -11.75
N ILE A 298 5.63 12.65 -11.03
CA ILE A 298 7.05 12.44 -11.33
C ILE A 298 7.26 11.57 -12.57
N ASP A 299 6.29 10.71 -12.88
CA ASP A 299 6.33 9.77 -14.00
C ASP A 299 5.62 10.33 -15.23
N ARG A 300 6.43 10.77 -16.21
CA ARG A 300 5.88 11.29 -17.47
C ARG A 300 4.96 10.31 -18.20
N SER A 301 5.12 9.00 -17.98
CA SER A 301 4.28 7.99 -18.63
C SER A 301 2.83 7.95 -18.12
N GLU A 302 2.55 8.54 -16.97
CA GLU A 302 1.19 8.67 -16.45
C GLU A 302 0.43 9.87 -17.04
N ILE A 303 1.14 10.86 -17.60
CA ILE A 303 0.53 12.03 -18.23
C ILE A 303 -0.21 11.60 -19.52
N ASP A 304 -1.46 12.04 -19.64
CA ASP A 304 -2.36 11.75 -20.77
C ASP A 304 -2.68 10.25 -20.99
N LYS A 305 -2.30 9.38 -20.06
CA LYS A 305 -2.50 7.94 -20.18
C LYS A 305 -3.98 7.55 -20.11
N ASN A 306 -4.69 8.04 -19.12
CA ASN A 306 -6.10 7.73 -18.87
C ASN A 306 -7.00 8.96 -19.01
N VAL A 307 -6.56 10.10 -18.51
CA VAL A 307 -7.30 11.37 -18.54
C VAL A 307 -6.45 12.41 -19.25
N LYS A 308 -7.06 13.12 -20.21
CA LYS A 308 -6.35 14.18 -20.92
C LYS A 308 -6.05 15.35 -19.99
N THR A 309 -4.82 15.80 -19.99
CA THR A 309 -4.28 16.87 -19.16
C THR A 309 -4.26 18.20 -19.91
N ASP A 310 -4.74 19.28 -19.29
CA ASP A 310 -4.58 20.65 -19.84
C ASP A 310 -3.20 21.22 -19.47
N VAL A 311 -2.74 20.99 -18.23
CA VAL A 311 -1.40 21.38 -17.77
C VAL A 311 -0.72 20.24 -17.05
N ALA A 312 0.41 19.76 -17.59
CA ALA A 312 1.23 18.72 -17.00
C ALA A 312 2.44 19.32 -16.28
N VAL A 313 2.59 19.04 -14.98
CA VAL A 313 3.76 19.43 -14.19
C VAL A 313 4.53 18.16 -13.83
N VAL A 314 5.52 17.81 -14.69
CA VAL A 314 6.29 16.58 -14.52
C VAL A 314 7.49 16.85 -13.61
N ALA A 315 7.31 16.59 -12.33
CA ALA A 315 8.32 16.77 -11.30
C ALA A 315 7.92 16.09 -10.00
N ASP A 316 8.84 15.96 -9.04
CA ASP A 316 8.52 15.53 -7.68
C ASP A 316 7.54 16.52 -7.02
N CYS A 317 6.56 16.00 -6.26
CA CYS A 317 5.62 16.81 -5.49
C CYS A 317 6.33 17.74 -4.50
N LYS A 318 7.51 17.32 -4.00
CA LYS A 318 8.36 18.12 -3.10
C LYS A 318 8.86 19.40 -3.73
N GLU A 319 9.03 19.42 -5.06
CA GLU A 319 9.50 20.58 -5.83
C GLU A 319 8.33 21.35 -6.48
N SER A 320 7.39 20.63 -7.08
CA SER A 320 6.30 21.25 -7.84
C SER A 320 5.30 21.99 -6.97
N LEU A 321 4.92 21.44 -5.80
CA LEU A 321 3.94 22.08 -4.91
C LEU A 321 4.43 23.44 -4.38
N PRO A 322 5.65 23.60 -3.83
CA PRO A 322 6.15 24.91 -3.41
C PRO A 322 6.25 25.91 -4.55
N ALA A 323 6.70 25.48 -5.74
CA ALA A 323 6.84 26.35 -6.90
C ALA A 323 5.50 26.93 -7.35
N ILE A 324 4.46 26.11 -7.42
CA ILE A 324 3.09 26.58 -7.73
C ILE A 324 2.57 27.45 -6.59
N THR A 325 2.73 27.03 -5.33
CA THR A 325 2.25 27.75 -4.15
C THR A 325 2.81 29.16 -4.09
N ALA A 326 4.07 29.38 -4.50
CA ALA A 326 4.68 30.71 -4.53
C ALA A 326 3.90 31.71 -5.44
N LEU A 327 3.28 31.20 -6.50
CA LEU A 327 2.52 31.99 -7.49
C LEU A 327 1.00 32.05 -7.20
N LEU A 328 0.50 31.27 -6.22
CA LEU A 328 -0.90 31.32 -5.84
C LEU A 328 -1.24 32.60 -5.08
N LYS A 329 -2.44 33.12 -5.33
CA LYS A 329 -3.07 34.18 -4.54
C LYS A 329 -3.82 33.53 -3.37
N GLU A 330 -3.90 34.24 -2.26
CA GLU A 330 -4.85 33.88 -1.22
C GLU A 330 -6.27 33.94 -1.79
N ASN A 331 -7.06 32.93 -1.51
CA ASN A 331 -8.42 32.81 -2.02
C ASN A 331 -9.32 32.19 -0.95
N SER A 332 -10.62 32.23 -1.18
CA SER A 332 -11.62 31.55 -0.36
C SER A 332 -12.66 30.92 -1.25
N HIS A 333 -12.83 29.62 -1.09
CA HIS A 333 -13.85 28.84 -1.79
C HIS A 333 -14.92 28.33 -0.82
N GLN A 334 -15.30 29.13 0.19
CA GLN A 334 -16.23 28.75 1.25
C GLN A 334 -17.56 28.20 0.70
N GLY A 335 -18.18 28.88 -0.27
CA GLY A 335 -19.42 28.40 -0.87
C GLY A 335 -19.28 27.07 -1.61
N TRP A 336 -18.12 26.84 -2.24
CA TRP A 336 -17.81 25.55 -2.86
C TRP A 336 -17.64 24.45 -1.81
N ARG A 337 -16.88 24.69 -0.75
CA ARG A 337 -16.72 23.76 0.38
C ARG A 337 -18.04 23.45 1.08
N ASP A 338 -18.90 24.46 1.26
CA ASP A 338 -20.21 24.26 1.89
C ASP A 338 -21.11 23.35 1.04
N SER A 339 -20.93 23.34 -0.28
CA SER A 339 -21.70 22.46 -1.18
C SER A 339 -21.41 20.95 -0.99
N PHE A 340 -20.29 20.59 -0.37
CA PHE A 340 -20.02 19.20 0.02
C PHE A 340 -20.83 18.76 1.24
N ARG A 341 -21.05 19.67 2.19
CA ARG A 341 -21.66 19.36 3.49
C ARG A 341 -23.07 18.77 3.40
N GLU A 342 -23.88 19.21 2.44
CA GLU A 342 -25.24 18.66 2.27
C GLU A 342 -25.19 17.21 1.76
N LEU A 343 -24.22 16.91 0.89
CA LEU A 343 -24.02 15.57 0.38
C LEU A 343 -23.42 14.66 1.47
N ASP A 344 -22.48 15.19 2.27
CA ASP A 344 -21.91 14.49 3.43
C ASP A 344 -22.97 14.14 4.48
N LYS A 345 -23.90 15.07 4.76
CA LYS A 345 -25.03 14.80 5.65
C LYS A 345 -25.91 13.65 5.14
N LYS A 346 -26.17 13.62 3.84
CA LYS A 346 -26.95 12.55 3.21
C LYS A 346 -26.25 11.20 3.32
N GLU A 347 -24.95 11.14 3.00
CA GLU A 347 -24.14 9.93 3.15
C GLU A 347 -24.08 9.51 4.62
N ARG A 348 -23.80 10.45 5.52
CA ARG A 348 -23.71 10.18 6.95
C ARG A 348 -24.98 9.53 7.48
N GLN A 349 -26.14 10.09 7.13
CA GLN A 349 -27.43 9.58 7.59
C GLN A 349 -27.78 8.21 7.00
N LYS A 350 -27.52 8.00 5.70
CA LYS A 350 -27.94 6.79 5.00
C LYS A 350 -26.95 5.64 5.11
N VAL A 351 -25.66 5.92 5.23
CA VAL A 351 -24.60 4.90 5.12
C VAL A 351 -23.72 4.88 6.36
N ILE A 352 -23.12 6.03 6.74
CA ILE A 352 -22.06 6.03 7.75
C ILE A 352 -22.63 5.69 9.13
N GLU A 353 -23.62 6.46 9.63
CA GLU A 353 -24.19 6.22 10.96
C GLU A 353 -24.76 4.82 11.14
N PRO A 354 -25.52 4.25 10.19
CA PRO A 354 -25.97 2.86 10.29
C PRO A 354 -24.83 1.83 10.31
N ALA A 355 -23.71 2.11 9.64
CA ALA A 355 -22.58 1.18 9.58
C ALA A 355 -21.70 1.23 10.82
N ILE A 356 -21.52 2.41 11.45
CA ILE A 356 -20.60 2.58 12.59
C ILE A 356 -21.31 2.60 13.96
N HIS A 357 -22.60 2.95 13.99
CA HIS A 357 -23.42 2.97 15.21
C HIS A 357 -24.76 2.23 15.01
N PRO A 358 -24.72 0.94 14.63
CA PRO A 358 -25.96 0.17 14.47
C PRO A 358 -26.66 -0.02 15.83
N LYS A 359 -28.01 0.05 15.83
CA LYS A 359 -28.80 -0.03 17.07
C LYS A 359 -29.00 -1.47 17.56
N ASN A 360 -29.05 -2.42 16.64
CA ASN A 360 -29.35 -3.84 16.90
C ASN A 360 -28.84 -4.73 15.76
N GLY A 361 -29.00 -6.04 15.89
CA GLY A 361 -28.49 -7.05 14.95
C GLY A 361 -27.03 -7.43 15.23
N PRO A 362 -26.43 -8.27 14.39
CA PRO A 362 -25.04 -8.71 14.54
C PRO A 362 -24.06 -7.56 14.38
N LEU A 363 -22.81 -7.77 14.79
CA LEU A 363 -21.72 -6.81 14.56
C LEU A 363 -21.57 -6.53 13.06
N LEU A 364 -21.22 -5.28 12.73
CA LEU A 364 -20.91 -4.84 11.37
C LEU A 364 -19.41 -4.52 11.23
N MET A 365 -18.86 -4.69 10.03
CA MET A 365 -17.43 -4.36 9.78
C MET A 365 -17.12 -2.90 10.09
N GLY A 366 -18.00 -1.97 9.67
CA GLY A 366 -17.80 -0.54 9.90
C GLY A 366 -17.76 -0.17 11.39
N GLU A 367 -18.59 -0.82 12.20
CA GLU A 367 -18.63 -0.65 13.65
C GLU A 367 -17.32 -1.13 14.30
N VAL A 368 -16.82 -2.31 13.92
CA VAL A 368 -15.54 -2.82 14.43
C VAL A 368 -14.39 -1.88 14.09
N VAL A 369 -14.31 -1.42 12.83
CA VAL A 369 -13.26 -0.48 12.41
C VAL A 369 -13.35 0.84 13.20
N ASN A 370 -14.55 1.38 13.38
CA ASN A 370 -14.75 2.64 14.10
C ASN A 370 -14.29 2.52 15.57
N VAL A 371 -14.66 1.42 16.27
CA VAL A 371 -14.25 1.21 17.67
C VAL A 371 -12.73 1.03 17.78
N VAL A 372 -12.10 0.28 16.86
CA VAL A 372 -10.63 0.17 16.85
C VAL A 372 -9.99 1.53 16.60
N ALA A 373 -10.49 2.32 15.64
CA ALA A 373 -9.95 3.64 15.32
C ALA A 373 -10.08 4.64 16.47
N GLU A 374 -11.17 4.57 17.24
CA GLU A 374 -11.40 5.47 18.39
C GLU A 374 -10.53 5.14 19.60
N LEU A 375 -10.18 3.87 19.78
CA LEU A 375 -9.41 3.40 20.93
C LEU A 375 -7.91 3.29 20.65
N SER A 376 -7.51 3.32 19.39
CA SER A 376 -6.10 3.23 18.97
C SER A 376 -5.36 4.56 19.16
N PRO A 377 -4.04 4.52 19.43
CA PRO A 377 -3.18 5.71 19.37
C PRO A 377 -3.26 6.42 18.00
N ASP A 378 -3.11 7.75 18.00
CA ASP A 378 -3.21 8.58 16.79
C ASP A 378 -2.18 8.22 15.71
N ASP A 379 -1.04 7.66 16.11
CA ASP A 379 0.04 7.24 15.20
C ASP A 379 -0.06 5.78 14.74
N THR A 380 -1.17 5.10 15.05
CA THR A 380 -1.40 3.70 14.67
C THR A 380 -1.27 3.51 13.16
N ILE A 381 -0.59 2.44 12.78
CA ILE A 381 -0.46 1.99 11.39
C ILE A 381 -1.60 1.04 11.08
N LEU A 382 -2.43 1.42 10.12
CA LEU A 382 -3.42 0.54 9.52
C LEU A 382 -2.75 -0.35 8.47
N VAL A 383 -2.90 -1.65 8.62
CA VAL A 383 -2.62 -2.62 7.57
C VAL A 383 -3.91 -3.32 7.20
N THR A 384 -4.15 -3.56 5.92
CA THR A 384 -5.33 -4.31 5.49
C THR A 384 -4.95 -5.46 4.58
N ASP A 385 -5.65 -6.57 4.72
CA ASP A 385 -5.79 -7.52 3.64
C ASP A 385 -6.81 -7.01 2.61
N VAL A 386 -7.08 -7.78 1.56
CA VAL A 386 -7.94 -7.35 0.44
C VAL A 386 -9.35 -7.93 0.54
N GLY A 387 -10.35 -7.11 0.24
CA GLY A 387 -11.76 -7.44 0.27
C GLY A 387 -12.62 -6.41 1.00
N GLN A 388 -13.77 -6.80 1.52
CA GLN A 388 -14.63 -5.89 2.28
C GLN A 388 -13.92 -5.31 3.51
N ASN A 389 -13.10 -6.09 4.20
CA ASN A 389 -12.26 -5.63 5.31
C ASN A 389 -11.39 -4.41 4.92
N GLN A 390 -10.76 -4.44 3.73
CA GLN A 390 -9.99 -3.33 3.20
C GLN A 390 -10.85 -2.08 3.01
N LEU A 391 -11.99 -2.26 2.36
CA LEU A 391 -12.87 -1.14 1.99
C LEU A 391 -13.50 -0.49 3.22
N PHE A 392 -13.94 -1.27 4.20
CA PHE A 392 -14.44 -0.75 5.47
C PHE A 392 -13.32 -0.09 6.28
N ALA A 393 -12.14 -0.73 6.38
CA ALA A 393 -11.02 -0.18 7.13
C ALA A 393 -10.55 1.16 6.54
N THR A 394 -10.35 1.23 5.23
CA THR A 394 -9.91 2.48 4.57
C THR A 394 -10.91 3.62 4.69
N ARG A 395 -12.23 3.32 4.76
CA ARG A 395 -13.28 4.34 4.90
C ARG A 395 -13.42 4.88 6.32
N TYR A 396 -13.33 4.02 7.33
CA TYR A 396 -13.73 4.39 8.71
C TYR A 396 -12.55 4.57 9.65
N PHE A 397 -11.34 4.11 9.28
CA PHE A 397 -10.14 4.41 10.07
C PHE A 397 -9.74 5.88 9.96
N LYS A 398 -9.07 6.39 11.00
CA LYS A 398 -8.65 7.80 11.09
C LYS A 398 -7.13 7.90 10.90
N TYR A 399 -6.69 8.80 10.03
CA TYR A 399 -5.29 9.01 9.70
C TYR A 399 -4.85 10.37 10.24
N HIS A 400 -3.95 10.38 11.21
CA HIS A 400 -3.40 11.60 11.82
C HIS A 400 -1.92 11.80 11.47
N HIS A 401 -1.24 10.71 11.15
CA HIS A 401 0.17 10.69 10.79
C HIS A 401 0.38 10.18 9.35
N HIS A 402 1.45 10.65 8.73
CA HIS A 402 1.88 10.14 7.43
C HIS A 402 2.40 8.70 7.55
N ARG A 403 2.45 7.99 6.44
CA ARG A 403 2.89 6.59 6.38
C ARG A 403 2.16 5.69 7.39
N SER A 404 0.85 5.89 7.52
CA SER A 404 -0.02 5.15 8.44
C SER A 404 -0.93 4.15 7.74
N ILE A 405 -0.70 3.86 6.45
CA ILE A 405 -1.48 2.87 5.70
C ILE A 405 -0.58 1.93 4.89
N CYS A 406 -0.84 0.62 5.03
CA CYS A 406 -0.29 -0.44 4.19
C CYS A 406 -1.45 -1.27 3.64
N THR A 407 -1.60 -1.29 2.33
CA THR A 407 -2.66 -2.02 1.64
C THR A 407 -2.25 -2.30 0.20
N SER A 408 -2.65 -3.44 -0.35
CA SER A 408 -2.50 -3.73 -1.78
C SER A 408 -3.59 -2.99 -2.56
N GLY A 409 -3.26 -1.83 -3.10
CA GLY A 409 -4.24 -0.95 -3.74
C GLY A 409 -4.37 -1.15 -5.25
N GLY A 410 -3.29 -1.51 -5.92
CA GLY A 410 -3.23 -1.67 -7.36
C GLY A 410 -3.48 -3.09 -7.84
N LEU A 411 -2.79 -4.08 -7.28
CA LEU A 411 -2.95 -5.48 -7.64
C LEU A 411 -4.14 -6.12 -6.90
N GLY A 412 -4.37 -5.74 -5.65
CA GLY A 412 -5.47 -6.28 -4.85
C GLY A 412 -5.18 -7.71 -4.36
N THR A 413 -3.99 -7.92 -3.82
CA THR A 413 -3.49 -9.23 -3.41
C THR A 413 -4.08 -9.66 -2.07
N MET A 414 -4.94 -10.66 -2.05
CA MET A 414 -5.33 -11.37 -0.82
C MET A 414 -4.11 -12.13 -0.26
N GLY A 415 -3.97 -12.12 1.07
CA GLY A 415 -2.78 -12.63 1.75
C GLY A 415 -1.65 -11.59 1.95
N TYR A 416 -1.86 -10.34 1.53
CA TYR A 416 -0.94 -9.22 1.74
C TYR A 416 -0.86 -8.80 3.21
N GLY A 417 -1.99 -8.80 3.92
CA GLY A 417 -2.15 -8.09 5.19
C GLY A 417 -1.19 -8.52 6.29
N MET A 418 -1.16 -9.80 6.64
CA MET A 418 -0.35 -10.32 7.76
C MET A 418 1.15 -10.12 7.53
N PRO A 419 1.75 -10.54 6.40
CA PRO A 419 3.18 -10.33 6.20
C PRO A 419 3.53 -8.84 6.08
N ALA A 420 2.71 -8.00 5.48
CA ALA A 420 2.94 -6.55 5.46
C ALA A 420 2.89 -5.94 6.86
N ALA A 421 2.01 -6.43 7.74
CA ALA A 421 1.96 -6.01 9.14
C ALA A 421 3.24 -6.41 9.90
N ILE A 422 3.79 -7.61 9.63
CA ILE A 422 5.11 -8.00 10.16
C ILE A 422 6.15 -6.97 9.73
N GLY A 423 6.23 -6.67 8.44
CA GLY A 423 7.16 -5.64 7.92
C GLY A 423 7.00 -4.28 8.58
N ALA A 424 5.77 -3.85 8.81
CA ALA A 424 5.45 -2.58 9.47
C ALA A 424 5.96 -2.52 10.91
N THR A 425 5.90 -3.62 11.68
CA THR A 425 6.42 -3.65 13.06
C THR A 425 7.94 -3.49 13.13
N PHE A 426 8.68 -3.97 12.13
CA PHE A 426 10.13 -3.75 12.04
C PHE A 426 10.50 -2.36 11.51
N ALA A 427 9.60 -1.74 10.77
CA ALA A 427 9.81 -0.39 10.25
C ALA A 427 9.61 0.71 11.30
N ALA A 428 8.66 0.51 12.21
CA ALA A 428 8.29 1.46 13.26
C ALA A 428 7.90 0.69 14.55
N PRO A 429 8.88 0.14 15.27
CA PRO A 429 8.63 -0.71 16.45
C PRO A 429 7.94 0.02 17.60
N GLU A 430 7.97 1.35 17.59
CA GLU A 430 7.31 2.22 18.59
C GLU A 430 5.82 2.45 18.32
N ARG A 431 5.33 2.12 17.11
CA ARG A 431 3.96 2.39 16.69
C ARG A 431 3.09 1.12 16.77
N THR A 432 1.85 1.29 17.14
CA THR A 432 0.86 0.20 17.10
C THR A 432 0.55 -0.17 15.65
N VAL A 433 0.55 -1.47 15.33
CA VAL A 433 0.17 -1.99 14.03
C VAL A 433 -1.13 -2.78 14.15
N CYS A 434 -2.20 -2.28 13.54
CA CYS A 434 -3.50 -2.94 13.46
C CYS A 434 -3.72 -3.49 12.04
N CYS A 435 -3.88 -4.81 11.93
CA CYS A 435 -4.07 -5.51 10.67
C CYS A 435 -5.50 -6.03 10.55
N PHE A 436 -6.29 -5.46 9.65
CA PHE A 436 -7.64 -5.90 9.35
C PHE A 436 -7.63 -6.92 8.22
N MET A 437 -8.22 -8.07 8.47
CA MET A 437 -8.27 -9.18 7.51
C MET A 437 -9.67 -9.78 7.47
N GLY A 438 -10.11 -10.23 6.30
CA GLY A 438 -11.22 -11.16 6.21
C GLY A 438 -10.77 -12.58 6.59
N ASP A 439 -11.71 -13.43 6.91
CA ASP A 439 -11.46 -14.85 7.20
C ASP A 439 -10.76 -15.58 6.03
N GLY A 440 -11.07 -15.22 4.78
CA GLY A 440 -10.39 -15.75 3.60
C GLY A 440 -8.94 -15.29 3.49
N GLY A 441 -8.68 -13.98 3.65
CA GLY A 441 -7.33 -13.43 3.59
C GLY A 441 -6.46 -13.93 4.74
N PHE A 442 -7.01 -14.08 5.94
CA PHE A 442 -6.32 -14.66 7.09
C PHE A 442 -5.82 -16.08 6.80
N GLN A 443 -6.65 -16.92 6.17
CA GLN A 443 -6.27 -18.28 5.83
C GLN A 443 -5.22 -18.36 4.71
N MET A 444 -5.15 -17.37 3.81
CA MET A 444 -4.19 -17.36 2.71
C MET A 444 -2.74 -17.10 3.12
N CYS A 445 -2.50 -16.63 4.33
CA CYS A 445 -1.16 -16.34 4.87
C CYS A 445 -1.02 -16.81 6.33
N ILE A 446 -1.80 -17.79 6.73
CA ILE A 446 -1.87 -18.31 8.10
C ILE A 446 -0.52 -18.88 8.58
N GLU A 447 0.32 -19.36 7.69
CA GLU A 447 1.65 -19.84 7.98
C GLU A 447 2.56 -18.76 8.59
N GLU A 448 2.31 -17.49 8.27
CA GLU A 448 3.09 -16.38 8.83
C GLU A 448 2.82 -16.11 10.32
N LEU A 449 1.82 -16.76 10.91
CA LEU A 449 1.69 -16.85 12.37
C LEU A 449 2.95 -17.47 12.99
N GLY A 450 3.64 -18.37 12.26
CA GLY A 450 4.93 -18.89 12.68
C GLY A 450 6.03 -17.84 12.72
N THR A 451 6.04 -16.89 11.79
CA THR A 451 6.95 -15.73 11.80
C THR A 451 6.62 -14.80 12.97
N ILE A 452 5.35 -14.49 13.16
CA ILE A 452 4.87 -13.65 14.28
C ILE A 452 5.26 -14.27 15.64
N MET A 453 5.04 -15.55 15.82
CA MET A 453 5.41 -16.30 17.02
C MET A 453 6.92 -16.21 17.31
N GLU A 454 7.74 -16.52 16.31
CA GLU A 454 9.19 -16.55 16.45
C GLU A 454 9.78 -15.17 16.76
N GLN A 455 9.30 -14.14 16.06
CA GLN A 455 9.76 -12.77 16.23
C GLN A 455 9.04 -12.01 17.36
N LYS A 456 8.00 -12.59 17.94
CA LYS A 456 7.09 -11.91 18.89
C LYS A 456 6.58 -10.57 18.35
N SER A 457 6.34 -10.49 17.04
CA SER A 457 5.90 -9.27 16.37
C SER A 457 4.56 -8.80 16.95
N PRO A 458 4.45 -7.55 17.48
CA PRO A 458 3.29 -7.09 18.23
C PRO A 458 2.11 -6.68 17.33
N VAL A 459 1.84 -7.46 16.29
CA VAL A 459 0.74 -7.23 15.35
C VAL A 459 -0.59 -7.46 16.05
N LYS A 460 -1.51 -6.48 15.96
CA LYS A 460 -2.91 -6.61 16.39
C LYS A 460 -3.74 -7.04 15.18
N MET A 461 -4.05 -8.33 15.10
CA MET A 461 -4.78 -8.95 13.99
C MET A 461 -6.27 -8.93 14.27
N ILE A 462 -7.05 -8.19 13.48
CA ILE A 462 -8.51 -8.12 13.56
C ILE A 462 -9.08 -8.93 12.42
N VAL A 463 -9.59 -10.13 12.73
CA VAL A 463 -10.17 -11.05 11.76
C VAL A 463 -11.67 -10.81 11.67
N MET A 464 -12.12 -10.25 10.54
CA MET A 464 -13.52 -9.98 10.22
C MET A 464 -14.17 -11.25 9.66
N ASN A 465 -14.66 -12.11 10.56
CA ASN A 465 -15.22 -13.41 10.19
C ASN A 465 -16.69 -13.30 9.81
N ASN A 466 -16.98 -13.34 8.50
CA ASN A 466 -18.32 -13.36 7.94
C ASN A 466 -18.66 -14.64 7.16
N HIS A 467 -17.78 -15.64 7.19
CA HIS A 467 -17.92 -16.90 6.45
C HIS A 467 -18.08 -16.73 4.93
N TYR A 468 -17.59 -15.62 4.36
CA TYR A 468 -17.69 -15.36 2.92
C TYR A 468 -16.43 -14.66 2.36
N LEU A 469 -16.14 -14.94 1.11
CA LEU A 469 -15.38 -14.01 0.28
C LEU A 469 -16.27 -12.79 -0.01
N GLY A 470 -16.38 -11.91 0.99
CA GLY A 470 -17.49 -10.95 1.13
C GLY A 470 -17.65 -9.99 -0.05
N ASN A 471 -16.54 -9.49 -0.62
CA ASN A 471 -16.60 -8.60 -1.78
C ASN A 471 -17.10 -9.32 -3.04
N VAL A 472 -16.63 -10.55 -3.29
CA VAL A 472 -17.08 -11.38 -4.41
C VAL A 472 -18.55 -11.75 -4.24
N ARG A 473 -18.97 -12.14 -3.01
CA ARG A 473 -20.38 -12.41 -2.68
C ARG A 473 -21.26 -11.19 -2.97
N GLN A 474 -20.86 -9.97 -2.55
CA GLN A 474 -21.60 -8.74 -2.82
C GLN A 474 -21.79 -8.53 -4.33
N TRP A 475 -20.75 -8.75 -5.14
CA TRP A 475 -20.84 -8.63 -6.59
C TRP A 475 -21.74 -9.70 -7.21
N GLN A 476 -21.71 -10.95 -6.70
CA GLN A 476 -22.62 -12.00 -7.15
C GLN A 476 -24.09 -11.65 -6.83
N ASP A 477 -24.35 -11.06 -5.67
CA ASP A 477 -25.69 -10.60 -5.31
C ASP A 477 -26.20 -9.47 -6.21
N MET A 478 -25.33 -8.51 -6.54
CA MET A 478 -25.69 -7.33 -7.33
C MET A 478 -25.78 -7.60 -8.83
N PHE A 479 -24.84 -8.36 -9.38
CA PHE A 479 -24.63 -8.44 -10.83
C PHE A 479 -24.82 -9.83 -11.43
N TRP A 480 -24.94 -10.88 -10.60
CA TRP A 480 -24.98 -12.28 -11.04
C TRP A 480 -26.20 -13.05 -10.50
N LEU A 481 -27.36 -12.39 -10.44
CA LEU A 481 -28.64 -12.98 -10.05
C LEU A 481 -28.60 -13.70 -8.69
N ARG A 482 -27.79 -13.20 -7.75
CA ARG A 482 -27.57 -13.78 -6.41
C ARG A 482 -27.04 -15.22 -6.42
N ARG A 483 -26.40 -15.64 -7.50
CA ARG A 483 -25.79 -16.97 -7.59
C ARG A 483 -24.43 -16.98 -6.89
N LYS A 484 -24.46 -17.28 -5.59
CA LYS A 484 -23.28 -17.31 -4.70
C LYS A 484 -22.43 -18.55 -4.94
N SER A 485 -21.68 -18.56 -6.06
CA SER A 485 -20.85 -19.69 -6.46
C SER A 485 -19.49 -19.62 -5.76
N PHE A 486 -19.18 -20.62 -4.92
CA PHE A 486 -17.91 -20.82 -4.22
C PHE A 486 -17.42 -19.60 -3.41
N THR A 487 -18.32 -18.84 -2.80
CA THR A 487 -17.98 -17.68 -1.96
C THR A 487 -18.25 -17.91 -0.48
N LYS A 488 -19.09 -18.89 -0.13
CA LYS A 488 -19.30 -19.28 1.28
C LYS A 488 -18.14 -20.16 1.74
N MET A 489 -17.61 -19.86 2.93
CA MET A 489 -16.46 -20.56 3.52
C MET A 489 -16.86 -21.28 4.80
N MET A 490 -16.22 -22.41 5.06
CA MET A 490 -16.16 -23.03 6.38
C MET A 490 -14.79 -22.73 6.97
N ASN A 491 -14.79 -22.08 8.13
CA ASN A 491 -13.56 -21.69 8.79
C ASN A 491 -13.14 -22.70 9.86
N PRO A 492 -11.84 -22.90 10.09
CA PRO A 492 -11.36 -23.68 11.22
C PRO A 492 -11.61 -22.92 12.53
N ASP A 493 -11.44 -23.61 13.65
CA ASP A 493 -11.42 -22.98 14.98
C ASP A 493 -10.15 -22.14 15.15
N TYR A 494 -10.27 -20.83 15.02
CA TYR A 494 -9.13 -19.91 15.13
C TYR A 494 -8.56 -19.84 16.56
N SER A 495 -9.35 -20.19 17.59
CA SER A 495 -8.86 -20.27 18.97
C SER A 495 -7.81 -21.37 19.13
N LEU A 496 -8.04 -22.52 18.48
CA LEU A 496 -7.09 -23.63 18.49
C LEU A 496 -5.83 -23.31 17.68
N ILE A 497 -5.99 -22.59 16.57
CA ILE A 497 -4.86 -22.13 15.77
C ILE A 497 -4.02 -21.15 16.58
N ALA A 498 -4.62 -20.11 17.16
CA ALA A 498 -3.94 -19.14 18.01
C ALA A 498 -3.18 -19.82 19.17
N LYS A 499 -3.86 -20.77 19.82
CA LYS A 499 -3.26 -21.58 20.90
C LYS A 499 -2.06 -22.38 20.40
N GLY A 500 -2.12 -22.96 19.19
CA GLY A 500 -1.02 -23.73 18.60
C GLY A 500 0.23 -22.89 18.35
N TYR A 501 0.06 -21.62 18.01
CA TYR A 501 1.14 -20.65 17.84
C TYR A 501 1.47 -19.84 19.12
N GLY A 502 0.77 -20.08 20.23
CA GLY A 502 0.99 -19.35 21.49
C GLY A 502 0.65 -17.86 21.40
N ILE A 503 -0.27 -17.48 20.53
CA ILE A 503 -0.72 -16.10 20.31
C ILE A 503 -1.98 -15.85 21.15
N ALA A 504 -2.06 -14.70 21.80
CA ALA A 504 -3.25 -14.28 22.54
C ALA A 504 -4.45 -14.15 21.59
N TYR A 505 -5.61 -14.63 22.03
CA TYR A 505 -6.81 -14.69 21.22
C TYR A 505 -8.06 -14.33 22.01
N GLU A 506 -8.96 -13.64 21.35
CA GLU A 506 -10.31 -13.40 21.86
C GLU A 506 -11.30 -13.38 20.68
N ALA A 507 -12.48 -13.97 20.85
CA ALA A 507 -13.59 -13.86 19.91
C ALA A 507 -14.67 -12.92 20.49
N VAL A 508 -15.24 -12.08 19.63
CA VAL A 508 -16.33 -11.17 19.98
C VAL A 508 -17.47 -11.27 18.97
N SER A 509 -18.68 -11.45 19.49
CA SER A 509 -19.92 -11.48 18.68
C SER A 509 -20.97 -10.49 19.20
N ASP A 510 -20.87 -10.09 20.49
CA ASP A 510 -21.77 -9.11 21.10
C ASP A 510 -21.15 -7.69 21.04
N ARG A 511 -21.97 -6.75 20.60
CA ARG A 511 -21.60 -5.32 20.51
C ARG A 511 -21.18 -4.74 21.84
N GLN A 512 -21.79 -5.20 22.94
CA GLN A 512 -21.50 -4.68 24.28
C GLN A 512 -20.06 -5.02 24.73
N ASP A 513 -19.50 -6.13 24.22
CA ASP A 513 -18.17 -6.60 24.57
C ASP A 513 -17.07 -6.03 23.68
N LEU A 514 -17.43 -5.49 22.49
CA LEU A 514 -16.48 -5.08 21.44
C LEU A 514 -15.44 -4.08 21.97
N ALA A 515 -15.86 -3.00 22.61
CA ALA A 515 -14.93 -1.97 23.10
C ALA A 515 -13.97 -2.52 24.17
N ALA A 516 -14.44 -3.42 25.03
CA ALA A 516 -13.62 -4.05 26.05
C ALA A 516 -12.60 -5.04 25.42
N ALA A 517 -13.01 -5.82 24.43
CA ALA A 517 -12.15 -6.73 23.70
C ALA A 517 -11.06 -5.97 22.93
N VAL A 518 -11.41 -4.89 22.23
CA VAL A 518 -10.45 -4.02 21.53
C VAL A 518 -9.44 -3.41 22.51
N LYS A 519 -9.87 -2.94 23.69
CA LYS A 519 -8.94 -2.43 24.73
C LYS A 519 -7.96 -3.50 25.18
N ARG A 520 -8.45 -4.74 25.44
CA ARG A 520 -7.57 -5.86 25.82
C ARG A 520 -6.56 -6.15 24.71
N MET A 521 -7.00 -6.21 23.47
CA MET A 521 -6.11 -6.41 22.31
C MET A 521 -5.02 -5.32 22.25
N LEU A 522 -5.38 -4.05 22.35
CA LEU A 522 -4.44 -2.93 22.25
C LEU A 522 -3.45 -2.86 23.40
N THR A 523 -3.87 -3.25 24.61
CA THR A 523 -3.04 -3.19 25.83
C THR A 523 -2.24 -4.47 26.10
N THR A 524 -2.53 -5.58 25.41
CA THR A 524 -1.76 -6.81 25.53
C THR A 524 -0.39 -6.62 24.90
N ASP A 525 0.65 -6.98 25.63
CA ASP A 525 2.00 -7.03 25.08
C ASP A 525 2.11 -8.19 24.07
N GLY A 526 2.79 -7.93 22.93
CA GLY A 526 2.96 -8.90 21.86
C GLY A 526 1.78 -9.04 20.90
N PRO A 527 1.75 -10.13 20.10
CA PRO A 527 0.72 -10.37 19.09
C PRO A 527 -0.64 -10.73 19.70
N PHE A 528 -1.70 -10.37 18.98
CA PHE A 528 -3.08 -10.67 19.40
C PHE A 528 -3.96 -10.94 18.19
N ILE A 529 -4.80 -11.96 18.25
CA ILE A 529 -5.87 -12.22 17.28
C ILE A 529 -7.21 -11.88 17.94
N LEU A 530 -7.88 -10.85 17.43
CA LEU A 530 -9.25 -10.53 17.77
C LEU A 530 -10.16 -10.99 16.62
N GLU A 531 -10.89 -12.08 16.84
CA GLU A 531 -11.89 -12.57 15.88
C GLU A 531 -13.23 -11.88 16.13
N CYS A 532 -13.69 -11.12 15.15
CA CYS A 532 -14.99 -10.46 15.18
C CYS A 532 -15.98 -11.26 14.33
N GLN A 533 -16.96 -11.90 14.98
CA GLN A 533 -18.08 -12.56 14.31
C GLN A 533 -19.06 -11.50 13.82
N ILE A 534 -19.02 -11.24 12.53
CA ILE A 534 -19.76 -10.15 11.92
C ILE A 534 -20.88 -10.67 11.02
N LYS A 535 -21.77 -9.77 10.62
CA LYS A 535 -22.87 -10.06 9.71
C LYS A 535 -22.37 -10.72 8.42
N GLU A 536 -22.91 -11.89 8.07
CA GLU A 536 -22.50 -12.66 6.90
C GLU A 536 -22.67 -11.90 5.58
N GLU A 537 -23.74 -11.15 5.43
CA GLU A 537 -24.13 -10.49 4.18
C GLU A 537 -24.10 -8.96 4.29
N ASP A 538 -23.08 -8.42 4.94
CA ASP A 538 -22.85 -6.99 4.95
C ASP A 538 -22.36 -6.49 3.57
N ASN A 539 -22.67 -5.24 3.22
CA ASN A 539 -22.33 -4.65 1.93
C ASN A 539 -21.57 -3.34 2.12
N VAL A 540 -20.53 -3.15 1.33
CA VAL A 540 -19.79 -1.89 1.30
C VAL A 540 -20.55 -0.86 0.49
N LEU A 541 -20.92 0.22 1.15
CA LEU A 541 -21.57 1.40 0.57
C LEU A 541 -20.84 2.67 1.02
N PRO A 542 -20.91 3.78 0.25
CA PRO A 542 -21.47 3.87 -1.10
C PRO A 542 -20.69 3.05 -2.11
N MET A 543 -21.26 2.80 -3.26
CA MET A 543 -20.60 2.10 -4.34
C MET A 543 -20.98 2.70 -5.69
N THR A 544 -19.99 2.97 -6.55
CA THR A 544 -20.22 3.20 -7.98
C THR A 544 -20.16 1.86 -8.71
N PRO A 545 -21.24 1.41 -9.38
CA PRO A 545 -21.20 0.17 -10.14
C PRO A 545 -20.15 0.20 -11.26
N PRO A 546 -19.56 -0.95 -11.61
CA PRO A 546 -18.56 -1.01 -12.67
C PRO A 546 -19.06 -0.44 -14.00
N GLY A 547 -18.24 0.39 -14.63
CA GLY A 547 -18.55 1.03 -15.91
C GLY A 547 -19.50 2.23 -15.86
N MET A 548 -20.01 2.55 -14.68
CA MET A 548 -20.84 3.73 -14.45
C MET A 548 -19.97 4.98 -14.22
N ASN A 549 -20.58 6.15 -14.29
CA ASN A 549 -19.92 7.42 -13.97
C ASN A 549 -19.63 7.51 -12.47
N VAL A 550 -18.54 8.14 -12.10
CA VAL A 550 -18.11 8.24 -10.68
C VAL A 550 -19.18 8.88 -9.78
N ASN A 551 -20.04 9.73 -10.32
CA ASN A 551 -21.13 10.37 -9.59
C ASN A 551 -22.45 9.56 -9.55
N GLU A 552 -22.50 8.39 -10.19
CA GLU A 552 -23.64 7.47 -10.14
C GLU A 552 -23.51 6.49 -8.97
N MET A 553 -23.28 7.04 -7.78
CA MET A 553 -23.06 6.25 -6.56
C MET A 553 -24.38 5.79 -5.93
N MET A 554 -24.42 4.50 -5.58
CA MET A 554 -25.50 3.91 -4.79
C MET A 554 -25.25 4.09 -3.30
N LEU A 555 -26.24 4.55 -2.57
CA LEU A 555 -26.24 4.67 -1.09
C LEU A 555 -27.02 3.53 -0.41
N GLU A 556 -27.71 2.72 -1.18
CA GLU A 556 -28.54 1.57 -0.73
C GLU A 556 -28.58 0.52 -1.85
N ILE A 557 -28.76 -0.76 -1.50
CA ILE A 557 -28.90 -1.92 -2.41
C ILE A 557 -30.25 -2.59 -2.19
#